data_58b53df5ef36cc0ab8bc73ed9759dd67
#
_entry.id   58b53df5ef36cc0ab8bc73ed9759dd67
#
_cell.length_a   1.000
_cell.length_b   1.000
_cell.length_c   1.000
_cell.angle_alpha   90.00
_cell.angle_beta   90.00
_cell.angle_gamma   90.00
#
_symmetry.space_group_name_H-M   'P 1'
#
loop_
_entity.id
_entity.type
_entity.pdbx_description
1 polymer ?
#
loop_
_entity_poly.entity_id
_entity_poly.type
_entity_poly.pdbx_seq_one_letter_code
_entity_poly.pdbx_strand_id
1 'polypeptide(L)'
;GAWDKELLLQSIEDYHASYMSIHCWPRLVLNENRDVIERINRRMGYRIQMTSAQWPKTIHRNEPFTIQSMWRNEGVAPCYHGGYPCFTIKNKKGGIVAVLVDDSFNVKELSVDKPGKAPAMKQEKKFCVAQRFVNTKGSFGRVCPTGEFDIFFSVGSVDGTPEIALPYEGGDGHKRYLMGKITISE
;
A
#
# COMPACT_ATOMS: atom_id res chain seq x y z
N GLY A 1 0.13 29.13 -29.08
CA GLY A 1 1.44 28.56 -28.88
C GLY A 1 1.32 27.06 -28.66
N ALA A 2 2.11 26.29 -29.36
CA ALA A 2 2.14 24.85 -29.14
C ALA A 2 2.62 24.56 -27.71
N TRP A 3 2.00 23.62 -27.05
CA TRP A 3 2.49 23.07 -25.78
C TRP A 3 3.82 22.38 -26.02
N ASP A 4 4.84 22.78 -25.27
CA ASP A 4 6.08 22.02 -25.22
C ASP A 4 5.87 20.81 -24.28
N LYS A 5 5.72 19.64 -24.89
CA LYS A 5 5.41 18.39 -24.19
C LYS A 5 6.53 17.96 -23.25
N GLU A 6 7.78 18.16 -23.64
CA GLU A 6 8.93 17.78 -22.84
C GLU A 6 9.13 18.73 -21.66
N LEU A 7 8.91 20.04 -21.87
CA LEU A 7 8.94 21.01 -20.78
C LEU A 7 7.83 20.73 -19.74
N LEU A 8 6.65 20.29 -20.18
CA LEU A 8 5.57 19.92 -19.28
C LEU A 8 5.95 18.70 -18.43
N LEU A 9 6.52 17.67 -19.05
CA LEU A 9 7.03 16.48 -18.33
C LEU A 9 8.13 16.87 -17.34
N GLN A 10 9.08 17.69 -17.76
CA GLN A 10 10.15 18.20 -16.89
C GLN A 10 9.57 18.96 -15.70
N SER A 11 8.57 19.81 -15.92
CA SER A 11 7.92 20.58 -14.84
C SER A 11 7.22 19.67 -13.82
N ILE A 12 6.58 18.57 -14.26
CA ILE A 12 5.97 17.58 -13.36
C ILE A 12 7.01 16.97 -12.41
N GLU A 13 8.19 16.63 -12.95
CA GLU A 13 9.30 16.07 -12.14
C GLU A 13 9.90 17.14 -11.21
N ASP A 14 10.23 18.32 -11.73
CA ASP A 14 10.91 19.39 -10.98
C ASP A 14 10.08 19.94 -9.84
N TYR A 15 8.76 20.03 -10.02
CA TYR A 15 7.84 20.57 -9.01
C TYR A 15 7.17 19.49 -8.15
N HIS A 16 7.51 18.23 -8.32
CA HIS A 16 6.91 17.12 -7.57
C HIS A 16 5.37 17.15 -7.61
N ALA A 17 4.82 17.29 -8.82
CA ALA A 17 3.40 17.59 -9.00
C ALA A 17 2.50 16.46 -8.51
N SER A 18 1.56 16.76 -7.61
CA SER A 18 0.57 15.81 -7.11
C SER A 18 -0.61 15.63 -8.05
N TYR A 19 -0.98 16.69 -8.78
CA TYR A 19 -2.04 16.65 -9.78
C TYR A 19 -1.82 17.75 -10.82
N MET A 20 -2.48 17.61 -11.97
CA MET A 20 -2.53 18.60 -13.02
C MET A 20 -3.99 18.83 -13.44
N SER A 21 -4.34 20.09 -13.72
CA SER A 21 -5.66 20.44 -14.23
C SER A 21 -5.57 21.07 -15.61
N ILE A 22 -6.50 20.70 -16.49
CA ILE A 22 -6.65 21.28 -17.85
C ILE A 22 -7.90 22.13 -17.84
N HIS A 23 -7.73 23.46 -17.78
CA HIS A 23 -8.86 24.39 -17.66
C HIS A 23 -9.45 24.82 -19.01
N CYS A 24 -8.62 25.00 -20.05
CA CYS A 24 -9.04 25.48 -21.35
C CYS A 24 -9.13 24.35 -22.36
N TRP A 25 -10.30 24.21 -23.02
CA TRP A 25 -10.52 23.24 -24.09
C TRP A 25 -10.11 21.80 -23.73
N PRO A 26 -10.59 21.24 -22.61
CA PRO A 26 -10.03 20.02 -22.05
C PRO A 26 -10.12 18.82 -22.99
N ARG A 27 -11.17 18.71 -23.81
CA ARG A 27 -11.33 17.60 -24.77
C ARG A 27 -10.33 17.70 -25.93
N LEU A 28 -10.10 18.90 -26.45
CA LEU A 28 -9.16 19.12 -27.54
C LEU A 28 -7.73 18.82 -27.07
N VAL A 29 -7.33 19.43 -25.95
CA VAL A 29 -6.00 19.21 -25.34
C VAL A 29 -5.77 17.74 -25.04
N LEU A 30 -6.75 17.05 -24.47
CA LEU A 30 -6.67 15.61 -24.17
C LEU A 30 -6.49 14.78 -25.45
N ASN A 31 -7.24 15.06 -26.52
CA ASN A 31 -7.17 14.29 -27.75
C ASN A 31 -5.85 14.49 -28.50
N GLU A 32 -5.33 15.71 -28.53
CA GLU A 32 -4.08 16.04 -29.21
C GLU A 32 -2.83 15.63 -28.44
N ASN A 33 -2.93 15.42 -27.12
CA ASN A 33 -1.80 15.18 -26.22
C ASN A 33 -1.98 13.93 -25.35
N ARG A 34 -2.80 12.97 -25.77
CA ARG A 34 -3.13 11.77 -24.99
C ARG A 34 -1.89 11.01 -24.55
N ASP A 35 -0.93 10.85 -25.43
CA ASP A 35 0.35 10.16 -25.21
C ASP A 35 1.13 10.76 -24.03
N VAL A 36 1.29 12.09 -24.04
CA VAL A 36 2.01 12.78 -22.97
C VAL A 36 1.21 12.83 -21.66
N ILE A 37 -0.11 13.00 -21.74
CA ILE A 37 -0.97 13.00 -20.56
C ILE A 37 -0.97 11.61 -19.89
N GLU A 38 -0.95 10.52 -20.65
CA GLU A 38 -0.82 9.18 -20.09
C GLU A 38 0.55 8.96 -19.42
N ARG A 39 1.64 9.46 -20.01
CA ARG A 39 2.99 9.44 -19.39
C ARG A 39 2.99 10.23 -18.07
N ILE A 40 2.40 11.42 -18.05
CA ILE A 40 2.24 12.24 -16.85
C ILE A 40 1.44 11.50 -15.78
N ASN A 41 0.29 10.94 -16.12
CA ASN A 41 -0.58 10.23 -15.18
C ASN A 41 0.08 9.00 -14.55
N ARG A 42 1.02 8.36 -15.24
CA ARG A 42 1.80 7.24 -14.68
C ARG A 42 2.83 7.69 -13.66
N ARG A 43 3.26 8.93 -13.73
CA ARG A 43 4.36 9.45 -12.92
C ARG A 43 3.88 10.42 -11.82
N MET A 44 2.88 11.24 -12.13
CA MET A 44 2.36 12.27 -11.26
C MET A 44 1.74 11.72 -9.98
N GLY A 45 1.86 12.47 -8.89
CA GLY A 45 1.41 12.06 -7.57
C GLY A 45 2.36 11.08 -6.90
N TYR A 46 1.90 10.42 -5.85
CA TYR A 46 2.62 9.33 -5.20
C TYR A 46 2.22 7.97 -5.81
N ARG A 47 3.14 7.01 -5.73
CA ARG A 47 2.91 5.63 -6.19
C ARG A 47 3.62 4.65 -5.26
N ILE A 48 2.98 4.38 -4.13
CA ILE A 48 3.52 3.52 -3.10
C ILE A 48 3.52 2.06 -3.58
N GLN A 49 4.67 1.41 -3.44
CA GLN A 49 4.87 0.02 -3.82
C GLN A 49 5.55 -0.76 -2.71
N MET A 50 5.05 -1.96 -2.42
CA MET A 50 5.76 -2.97 -1.64
C MET A 50 6.50 -3.89 -2.61
N THR A 51 7.81 -3.71 -2.74
CA THR A 51 8.61 -4.42 -3.76
C THR A 51 8.93 -5.87 -3.39
N SER A 52 8.94 -6.18 -2.11
CA SER A 52 9.08 -7.54 -1.61
C SER A 52 8.52 -7.66 -0.20
N ALA A 53 8.15 -8.88 0.19
CA ALA A 53 7.82 -9.21 1.56
C ALA A 53 8.28 -10.65 1.89
N GLN A 54 8.64 -10.86 3.16
CA GLN A 54 8.99 -12.16 3.71
C GLN A 54 8.26 -12.35 5.04
N TRP A 55 7.65 -13.51 5.22
CA TRP A 55 6.95 -13.90 6.44
C TRP A 55 7.06 -15.40 6.65
N PRO A 56 6.93 -15.91 7.90
CA PRO A 56 6.94 -17.34 8.15
C PRO A 56 5.71 -18.01 7.52
N LYS A 57 5.90 -19.19 6.95
CA LYS A 57 4.79 -20.01 6.41
C LYS A 57 3.83 -20.47 7.50
N THR A 58 4.34 -20.71 8.71
CA THR A 58 3.57 -21.12 9.88
C THR A 58 3.90 -20.19 11.05
N ILE A 59 2.88 -19.76 11.75
CA ILE A 59 2.96 -18.97 12.99
C ILE A 59 2.16 -19.68 14.09
N HIS A 60 2.57 -19.47 15.35
CA HIS A 60 1.88 -19.99 16.52
C HIS A 60 1.09 -18.88 17.23
N ARG A 61 -0.09 -19.21 17.74
CA ARG A 61 -0.89 -18.26 18.54
C ARG A 61 -0.12 -17.87 19.79
N ASN A 62 -0.20 -16.59 20.16
CA ASN A 62 0.51 -15.98 21.30
C ASN A 62 2.03 -15.93 21.16
N GLU A 63 2.61 -16.40 20.05
CA GLU A 63 4.05 -16.31 19.81
C GLU A 63 4.37 -15.14 18.85
N PRO A 64 5.50 -14.47 19.08
CA PRO A 64 5.92 -13.39 18.18
C PRO A 64 6.50 -13.98 16.88
N PHE A 65 6.17 -13.34 15.77
CA PHE A 65 6.78 -13.62 14.47
C PHE A 65 7.10 -12.31 13.74
N THR A 66 7.98 -12.36 12.76
CA THR A 66 8.45 -11.17 12.04
C THR A 66 7.95 -11.18 10.61
N ILE A 67 7.45 -10.03 10.14
CA ILE A 67 7.27 -9.73 8.73
C ILE A 67 8.34 -8.73 8.32
N GLN A 68 9.07 -9.02 7.24
CA GLN A 68 9.97 -8.09 6.58
C GLN A 68 9.32 -7.61 5.29
N SER A 69 9.40 -6.32 5.00
CA SER A 69 8.86 -5.74 3.77
C SER A 69 9.77 -4.64 3.24
N MET A 70 9.75 -4.46 1.92
CA MET A 70 10.49 -3.40 1.23
C MET A 70 9.49 -2.49 0.55
N TRP A 71 9.61 -1.19 0.79
CA TRP A 71 8.70 -0.18 0.29
C TRP A 71 9.42 0.91 -0.47
N ARG A 72 8.79 1.47 -1.50
CA ARG A 72 9.28 2.63 -2.21
C ARG A 72 8.13 3.47 -2.76
N ASN A 73 8.43 4.71 -3.12
CA ASN A 73 7.50 5.59 -3.81
C ASN A 73 7.99 5.86 -5.23
N GLU A 74 7.39 5.22 -6.23
CA GLU A 74 7.70 5.40 -7.66
C GLU A 74 6.98 6.61 -8.29
N GLY A 75 6.21 7.35 -7.51
CA GLY A 75 5.62 8.61 -7.93
C GLY A 75 6.62 9.76 -7.87
N VAL A 76 6.22 10.91 -8.39
CA VAL A 76 7.04 12.12 -8.37
C VAL A 76 6.80 12.94 -7.09
N ALA A 77 5.67 12.76 -6.43
CA ALA A 77 5.32 13.51 -5.22
C ALA A 77 5.38 12.65 -3.96
N PRO A 78 5.74 13.22 -2.80
CA PRO A 78 5.60 12.55 -1.51
C PRO A 78 4.14 12.17 -1.22
N CYS A 79 3.94 11.11 -0.43
CA CYS A 79 2.62 10.75 0.08
C CYS A 79 2.30 11.60 1.32
N TYR A 80 1.85 12.84 1.13
CA TYR A 80 1.71 13.84 2.20
C TYR A 80 0.80 13.40 3.35
N HIS A 81 -0.30 12.74 3.07
CA HIS A 81 -1.19 12.25 4.13
C HIS A 81 -0.67 11.01 4.83
N GLY A 82 0.31 10.32 4.22
CA GLY A 82 0.92 9.14 4.80
C GLY A 82 -0.02 7.95 4.86
N GLY A 83 0.33 7.00 5.70
CA GLY A 83 -0.38 5.76 5.99
C GLY A 83 0.57 4.71 6.51
N TYR A 84 0.01 3.70 7.18
CA TYR A 84 0.77 2.61 7.78
C TYR A 84 0.60 1.33 6.96
N PRO A 85 1.68 0.56 6.71
CA PRO A 85 1.56 -0.78 6.18
C PRO A 85 0.72 -1.66 7.09
N CYS A 86 -0.15 -2.45 6.50
CA CYS A 86 -1.03 -3.34 7.22
C CYS A 86 -1.07 -4.71 6.53
N PHE A 87 -1.00 -5.78 7.34
CA PHE A 87 -1.12 -7.16 6.88
C PHE A 87 -2.40 -7.75 7.46
N THR A 88 -3.31 -8.16 6.57
CA THR A 88 -4.62 -8.69 6.96
C THR A 88 -4.68 -10.18 6.66
N ILE A 89 -4.96 -11.00 7.67
CA ILE A 89 -5.16 -12.44 7.52
C ILE A 89 -6.66 -12.71 7.35
N LYS A 90 -7.03 -13.41 6.27
CA LYS A 90 -8.42 -13.73 5.94
C LYS A 90 -8.64 -15.23 5.78
N ASN A 91 -9.82 -15.69 6.13
CA ASN A 91 -10.26 -17.04 5.81
C ASN A 91 -10.74 -17.16 4.35
N LYS A 92 -10.95 -18.38 3.86
CA LYS A 92 -11.41 -18.68 2.48
C LYS A 92 -12.75 -18.04 2.11
N LYS A 93 -13.54 -17.59 3.10
CA LYS A 93 -14.82 -16.88 2.90
C LYS A 93 -14.65 -15.36 2.90
N GLY A 94 -13.41 -14.85 2.93
CA GLY A 94 -13.09 -13.43 2.97
C GLY A 94 -13.23 -12.78 4.35
N GLY A 95 -13.59 -13.55 5.38
CA GLY A 95 -13.68 -13.05 6.76
C GLY A 95 -12.31 -12.73 7.35
N ILE A 96 -12.17 -11.55 7.96
CA ILE A 96 -10.94 -11.10 8.62
C ILE A 96 -10.72 -11.90 9.89
N VAL A 97 -9.53 -12.49 10.02
CA VAL A 97 -9.06 -13.24 11.19
C VAL A 97 -8.16 -12.38 12.05
N ALA A 98 -7.21 -11.66 11.45
CA ALA A 98 -6.32 -10.75 12.14
C ALA A 98 -5.95 -9.56 11.26
N VAL A 99 -5.68 -8.43 11.90
CA VAL A 99 -5.16 -7.20 11.28
C VAL A 99 -3.88 -6.82 12.03
N LEU A 100 -2.78 -6.73 11.29
CA LEU A 100 -1.44 -6.52 11.81
C LEU A 100 -0.92 -5.21 11.21
N VAL A 101 -0.81 -4.16 12.01
CA VAL A 101 -0.38 -2.84 11.54
C VAL A 101 1.08 -2.59 11.91
N ASP A 102 1.87 -2.18 10.93
CA ASP A 102 3.22 -1.68 11.19
C ASP A 102 3.15 -0.17 11.48
N ASP A 103 2.92 0.16 12.75
CA ASP A 103 2.85 1.52 13.27
C ASP A 103 4.23 2.17 13.50
N SER A 104 5.30 1.44 13.24
CA SER A 104 6.68 1.95 13.36
C SER A 104 7.18 2.66 12.09
N PHE A 105 6.45 2.55 10.98
CA PHE A 105 6.81 3.12 9.70
C PHE A 105 5.59 3.77 9.03
N ASN A 106 5.75 4.98 8.53
CA ASN A 106 4.73 5.68 7.77
C ASN A 106 5.21 5.92 6.33
N VAL A 107 4.38 5.57 5.33
CA VAL A 107 4.77 5.69 3.92
C VAL A 107 5.06 7.12 3.46
N LYS A 108 4.70 8.15 4.25
CA LYS A 108 5.12 9.54 4.00
C LYS A 108 6.64 9.75 4.11
N GLU A 109 7.35 8.81 4.79
CA GLU A 109 8.81 8.84 4.95
C GLU A 109 9.55 8.36 3.70
N LEU A 110 8.83 7.77 2.73
CA LEU A 110 9.42 7.31 1.49
C LEU A 110 9.83 8.49 0.61
N SER A 111 11.11 8.54 0.32
CA SER A 111 11.66 9.54 -0.60
C SER A 111 11.21 9.30 -2.02
N VAL A 112 11.14 10.38 -2.79
CA VAL A 112 10.92 10.35 -4.25
C VAL A 112 12.26 10.57 -4.96
N ASP A 113 12.35 10.08 -6.21
CA ASP A 113 13.51 10.28 -7.07
C ASP A 113 13.08 10.16 -8.54
N LYS A 114 14.03 10.29 -9.47
CA LYS A 114 13.83 10.06 -10.90
C LYS A 114 13.23 8.67 -11.17
N PRO A 115 12.54 8.49 -12.28
CA PRO A 115 11.93 7.20 -12.63
C PRO A 115 12.89 6.01 -12.46
N GLY A 116 12.49 5.00 -11.71
CA GLY A 116 13.28 3.80 -11.43
C GLY A 116 14.47 4.00 -10.49
N LYS A 117 14.62 5.19 -9.87
CA LYS A 117 15.70 5.50 -8.93
C LYS A 117 15.23 5.70 -7.49
N ALA A 118 13.91 5.66 -7.26
CA ALA A 118 13.35 5.83 -5.92
C ALA A 118 13.96 4.80 -4.94
N PRO A 119 14.54 5.25 -3.81
CA PRO A 119 15.17 4.35 -2.86
C PRO A 119 14.12 3.45 -2.20
N ALA A 120 14.47 2.17 -2.04
CA ALA A 120 13.63 1.24 -1.30
C ALA A 120 14.00 1.26 0.19
N MET A 121 13.00 1.30 1.05
CA MET A 121 13.15 1.28 2.50
C MET A 121 12.73 -0.09 3.04
N LYS A 122 13.64 -0.75 3.76
CA LYS A 122 13.37 -2.02 4.44
C LYS A 122 12.66 -1.75 5.77
N GLN A 123 11.59 -2.50 6.01
CA GLN A 123 10.88 -2.54 7.27
C GLN A 123 10.92 -3.95 7.85
N GLU A 124 11.03 -4.04 9.15
CA GLU A 124 11.00 -5.29 9.89
C GLU A 124 10.19 -5.09 11.17
N LYS A 125 9.03 -5.74 11.24
CA LYS A 125 8.12 -5.61 12.38
C LYS A 125 7.78 -6.96 12.97
N LYS A 126 7.84 -7.03 14.31
CA LYS A 126 7.36 -8.18 15.08
C LYS A 126 5.87 -8.04 15.34
N PHE A 127 5.15 -9.11 15.10
CA PHE A 127 3.71 -9.23 15.33
C PHE A 127 3.42 -10.43 16.22
N CYS A 128 2.24 -10.45 16.82
CA CYS A 128 1.71 -11.59 17.54
C CYS A 128 0.23 -11.72 17.23
N VAL A 129 -0.22 -12.94 16.92
CA VAL A 129 -1.65 -13.22 16.75
C VAL A 129 -2.14 -13.84 18.06
N ALA A 130 -2.95 -13.08 18.80
CA ALA A 130 -3.50 -13.54 20.06
C ALA A 130 -4.48 -14.70 19.86
N GLN A 131 -4.47 -15.66 20.78
CA GLN A 131 -5.44 -16.76 20.80
C GLN A 131 -6.88 -16.27 20.94
N ARG A 132 -7.10 -15.20 21.68
CA ARG A 132 -8.40 -14.57 21.87
C ARG A 132 -8.34 -13.08 21.61
N PHE A 133 -9.30 -12.57 20.88
CA PHE A 133 -9.51 -11.14 20.69
C PHE A 133 -10.63 -10.68 21.63
N VAL A 134 -10.36 -9.69 22.45
CA VAL A 134 -11.38 -9.04 23.28
C VAL A 134 -11.94 -7.88 22.46
N ASN A 135 -13.26 -7.84 22.27
CA ASN A 135 -13.86 -6.67 21.65
C ASN A 135 -13.97 -5.51 22.65
N THR A 136 -14.08 -4.30 22.11
CA THR A 136 -14.18 -3.05 22.90
C THR A 136 -15.41 -2.98 23.83
N LYS A 137 -16.37 -3.91 23.71
CA LYS A 137 -17.58 -4.00 24.54
C LYS A 137 -17.46 -4.99 25.68
N GLY A 138 -16.26 -5.57 25.92
CA GLY A 138 -16.01 -6.49 27.04
C GLY A 138 -16.69 -7.86 26.91
N SER A 139 -17.28 -8.18 25.78
CA SER A 139 -17.81 -9.52 25.53
C SER A 139 -16.68 -10.50 25.19
N PHE A 140 -16.84 -11.78 25.55
CA PHE A 140 -15.87 -12.83 25.33
C PHE A 140 -15.34 -12.82 23.90
N GLY A 141 -14.02 -12.67 23.80
CA GLY A 141 -13.35 -12.51 22.53
C GLY A 141 -13.49 -13.74 21.65
N ARG A 142 -13.56 -13.46 20.35
CA ARG A 142 -13.52 -14.51 19.34
C ARG A 142 -12.19 -15.25 19.43
N VAL A 143 -12.22 -16.58 19.45
CA VAL A 143 -11.01 -17.42 19.38
C VAL A 143 -10.43 -17.31 17.98
N CYS A 144 -9.13 -17.04 17.87
CA CYS A 144 -8.42 -17.08 16.61
C CYS A 144 -8.44 -18.51 16.08
N PRO A 145 -8.97 -18.78 14.88
CA PRO A 145 -8.98 -20.11 14.31
C PRO A 145 -7.58 -20.56 13.90
N THR A 146 -7.32 -21.85 13.97
CA THR A 146 -6.13 -22.49 13.39
C THR A 146 -6.41 -22.97 11.96
N GLY A 147 -5.36 -23.15 11.16
CA GLY A 147 -5.45 -23.62 9.77
C GLY A 147 -4.74 -22.72 8.79
N GLU A 148 -5.02 -22.92 7.50
CA GLU A 148 -4.46 -22.16 6.39
C GLU A 148 -5.36 -20.97 6.04
N PHE A 149 -4.74 -19.81 5.88
CA PHE A 149 -5.37 -18.51 5.58
C PHE A 149 -4.63 -17.79 4.46
N ASP A 150 -5.31 -16.85 3.84
CA ASP A 150 -4.70 -15.91 2.91
C ASP A 150 -4.21 -14.66 3.66
N ILE A 151 -3.01 -14.18 3.32
CA ILE A 151 -2.45 -12.95 3.86
C ILE A 151 -2.43 -11.87 2.78
N PHE A 152 -2.94 -10.70 3.12
CA PHE A 152 -3.05 -9.53 2.26
C PHE A 152 -2.24 -8.38 2.85
N PHE A 153 -1.79 -7.46 1.99
CA PHE A 153 -1.21 -6.20 2.42
C PHE A 153 -2.07 -5.02 1.96
N SER A 154 -1.97 -3.93 2.68
CA SER A 154 -2.60 -2.64 2.38
C SER A 154 -1.82 -1.50 3.01
N VAL A 155 -2.19 -0.27 2.70
CA VAL A 155 -1.70 0.93 3.40
C VAL A 155 -2.91 1.78 3.79
N GLY A 156 -2.92 2.25 5.03
CA GLY A 156 -4.03 3.05 5.53
C GLY A 156 -3.83 3.57 6.94
N SER A 157 -4.91 3.72 7.69
CA SER A 157 -4.91 4.26 9.04
C SER A 157 -4.29 3.29 10.05
N VAL A 158 -3.96 3.80 11.23
CA VAL A 158 -3.33 3.04 12.31
C VAL A 158 -4.20 1.93 12.88
N ASP A 159 -5.50 1.95 12.64
CA ASP A 159 -6.42 0.85 12.99
C ASP A 159 -6.46 -0.28 11.94
N GLY A 160 -5.70 -0.14 10.84
CA GLY A 160 -5.62 -1.09 9.74
C GLY A 160 -6.71 -0.95 8.69
N THR A 161 -7.48 0.14 8.70
CA THR A 161 -8.43 0.46 7.62
C THR A 161 -7.66 0.90 6.37
N PRO A 162 -7.80 0.19 5.24
CA PRO A 162 -7.09 0.57 4.01
C PRO A 162 -7.60 1.88 3.42
N GLU A 163 -6.71 2.82 3.16
CA GLU A 163 -7.06 4.14 2.62
C GLU A 163 -6.43 4.40 1.26
N ILE A 164 -5.23 3.87 1.01
CA ILE A 164 -4.47 4.09 -0.22
C ILE A 164 -4.70 2.94 -1.20
N ALA A 165 -5.10 3.27 -2.43
CA ALA A 165 -5.08 2.33 -3.52
C ALA A 165 -3.63 2.16 -4.01
N LEU A 166 -3.15 0.91 -4.06
CA LEU A 166 -1.82 0.57 -4.50
C LEU A 166 -1.86 0.06 -5.96
N PRO A 167 -0.76 0.18 -6.72
CA PRO A 167 -0.72 -0.19 -8.14
C PRO A 167 -0.55 -1.70 -8.35
N TYR A 168 -1.47 -2.50 -7.78
CA TYR A 168 -1.47 -3.96 -7.90
C TYR A 168 -2.81 -4.47 -8.41
N GLU A 169 -2.75 -5.57 -9.15
CA GLU A 169 -3.92 -6.36 -9.51
C GLU A 169 -4.30 -7.35 -8.40
N GLY A 170 -5.48 -7.97 -8.49
CA GLY A 170 -5.89 -9.01 -7.54
C GLY A 170 -6.27 -8.51 -6.15
N GLY A 171 -6.73 -7.26 -6.06
CA GLY A 171 -7.27 -6.71 -4.83
C GLY A 171 -8.62 -7.31 -4.44
N ASP A 172 -8.94 -7.29 -3.14
CA ASP A 172 -10.21 -7.79 -2.57
C ASP A 172 -11.42 -6.84 -2.75
N GLY A 173 -11.27 -5.77 -3.53
CA GLY A 173 -12.25 -4.69 -3.68
C GLY A 173 -12.22 -3.65 -2.54
N HIS A 174 -11.41 -3.88 -1.50
CA HIS A 174 -11.26 -3.00 -0.33
C HIS A 174 -9.81 -2.54 -0.13
N LYS A 175 -9.05 -2.35 -1.22
CA LYS A 175 -7.65 -1.90 -1.23
C LYS A 175 -6.69 -2.82 -0.45
N ARG A 176 -7.02 -4.11 -0.31
CA ARG A 176 -6.12 -5.15 0.20
C ARG A 176 -5.68 -6.03 -0.94
N TYR A 177 -4.39 -6.32 -1.03
CA TYR A 177 -3.77 -7.05 -2.13
C TYR A 177 -3.18 -8.35 -1.63
N LEU A 178 -3.43 -9.45 -2.34
CA LEU A 178 -2.98 -10.78 -1.91
C LEU A 178 -1.46 -10.88 -1.95
N MET A 179 -0.85 -11.29 -0.84
CA MET A 179 0.58 -11.63 -0.75
C MET A 179 0.82 -13.13 -0.94
N GLY A 180 -0.03 -13.95 -0.35
CA GLY A 180 0.13 -15.41 -0.35
C GLY A 180 -0.65 -16.05 0.79
N LYS A 181 -0.06 -17.14 1.35
CA LYS A 181 -0.68 -17.95 2.40
C LYS A 181 0.13 -17.97 3.68
N ILE A 182 -0.56 -18.18 4.79
CA ILE A 182 0.00 -18.34 6.12
C ILE A 182 -0.80 -19.39 6.90
N THR A 183 -0.11 -20.23 7.65
CA THR A 183 -0.76 -21.20 8.54
C THR A 183 -0.68 -20.70 9.97
N ILE A 184 -1.81 -20.71 10.69
CA ILE A 184 -1.86 -20.45 12.13
C ILE A 184 -2.02 -21.78 12.84
N SER A 185 -1.12 -22.09 13.75
CA SER A 185 -1.15 -23.27 14.62
C SER A 185 -1.35 -22.89 16.10
N GLU A 186 -1.48 -23.89 16.92
CA GLU A 186 -1.56 -23.70 18.37
C GLU A 186 -0.26 -23.21 18.98
#